data_e32b4f61d01c5c475a42b3f27a83a8e6
#
_entry.id   e32b4f61d01c5c475a42b3f27a83a8e6
#
_cell.length_a   1.000
_cell.length_b   1.000
_cell.length_c   1.000
_cell.angle_alpha   90.00
_cell.angle_beta   90.00
_cell.angle_gamma   90.00
#
_symmetry.space_group_name_H-M   'P 1'
#
loop_
_entity.id
_entity.type
_entity.pdbx_description
1 polymer ?
#
loop_
_entity_poly.entity_id
_entity_poly.type
_entity_poly.pdbx_seq_one_letter_code
_entity_poly.pdbx_strand_id
1 'polypeptide(L)'
;MSKNIIFCADGTWNGPNNDDNKDDIPDYTNVLRLFNELDGTADTPDMFVRNEQEKTLRNKSGVVLQVSKYIHGVGDSNNWLDKMLGGVFGAGIIERIVRGYTFICRNYDRDDDIFLIGFSRGAYTARALAGMIGECGLLDKNKIDLTDKEEAYRLGTAVWRQYRQKNNVDGSLLDRIIRDAPMFLHEQVDPNKIIYFVPIKAVTVWETVGSLGIPEYIKDARIDAFKFASTALGEHVKYGRQAIAIDEMRLDFTPTFWDKRDNIVQIYFPGIHADVGGGYSSTNNGTGLSNGAYLWIRTELGQLGVHLDPVQVNVDFKGPIHCEWYQIPYKLGVRQLRRPDSPDLAIHSSAVSRMAWPTPLPVQDNTGMWGAQLYRPASIQPYVNASWQPLNGIVTHP
;
A
#
# COMPACT_ATOMS: atom_id res chain seq x y z
N MET A 1 6.67 3.84 28.45
CA MET A 1 5.37 3.61 27.78
C MET A 1 5.68 3.40 26.31
N SER A 2 5.12 2.34 25.74
CA SER A 2 5.23 2.12 24.30
C SER A 2 4.45 3.17 23.51
N LYS A 3 4.94 3.52 22.33
CA LYS A 3 4.26 4.42 21.39
C LYS A 3 4.01 3.71 20.06
N ASN A 4 3.12 4.26 19.27
CA ASN A 4 2.90 3.82 17.91
C ASN A 4 3.88 4.51 16.95
N ILE A 5 4.46 3.74 16.02
CA ILE A 5 5.30 4.23 14.92
C ILE A 5 4.61 3.79 13.63
N ILE A 6 4.07 4.75 12.87
CA ILE A 6 3.22 4.49 11.73
C ILE A 6 3.88 5.01 10.46
N PHE A 7 4.06 4.14 9.47
CA PHE A 7 4.57 4.51 8.16
C PHE A 7 3.50 4.29 7.09
N CYS A 8 3.14 5.36 6.37
CA CYS A 8 2.13 5.40 5.33
C CYS A 8 2.79 5.63 3.97
N ALA A 9 2.79 4.62 3.10
CA ALA A 9 3.34 4.69 1.75
C ALA A 9 2.23 4.69 0.69
N ASP A 10 2.14 5.76 -0.09
CA ASP A 10 1.08 5.93 -1.07
C ASP A 10 1.35 5.27 -2.43
N GLY A 11 0.26 5.08 -3.18
CA GLY A 11 0.30 4.55 -4.54
C GLY A 11 0.95 5.53 -5.52
N THR A 12 1.43 5.01 -6.64
CA THR A 12 2.05 5.84 -7.69
C THR A 12 1.02 6.77 -8.32
N TRP A 13 1.47 7.97 -8.69
CA TRP A 13 0.69 9.10 -9.20
C TRP A 13 -0.34 9.68 -8.22
N ASN A 14 -0.34 9.21 -7.00
CA ASN A 14 -1.21 9.75 -5.98
C ASN A 14 -0.39 10.66 -5.08
N GLY A 15 -0.78 11.89 -5.02
CA GLY A 15 -0.20 12.92 -4.19
C GLY A 15 -1.28 13.83 -3.64
N PRO A 16 -0.93 14.71 -2.70
CA PRO A 16 -1.89 15.56 -2.03
C PRO A 16 -2.59 16.60 -2.93
N ASN A 17 -2.09 16.79 -4.15
CA ASN A 17 -2.60 17.76 -5.13
C ASN A 17 -3.31 17.12 -6.31
N ASN A 18 -3.57 15.81 -6.27
CA ASN A 18 -4.35 15.17 -7.33
C ASN A 18 -5.77 15.71 -7.34
N ASP A 19 -6.21 16.18 -8.49
CA ASP A 19 -7.55 16.68 -8.79
C ASP A 19 -7.80 16.40 -10.27
N ASP A 20 -8.15 15.16 -10.58
CA ASP A 20 -8.25 14.68 -11.97
C ASP A 20 -9.44 15.29 -12.71
N ASN A 21 -10.49 15.64 -12.00
CA ASN A 21 -11.70 16.24 -12.54
C ASN A 21 -11.71 17.79 -12.48
N LYS A 22 -10.69 18.39 -11.86
CA LYS A 22 -10.48 19.84 -11.75
C LYS A 22 -11.67 20.58 -11.08
N ASP A 23 -12.16 19.99 -9.99
CA ASP A 23 -13.23 20.59 -9.18
C ASP A 23 -12.70 21.31 -7.93
N ASP A 24 -11.39 21.48 -7.82
CA ASP A 24 -10.68 22.07 -6.68
C ASP A 24 -10.82 21.24 -5.38
N ILE A 25 -11.25 19.97 -5.49
CA ILE A 25 -11.35 19.03 -4.37
C ILE A 25 -10.31 17.92 -4.60
N PRO A 26 -9.29 17.79 -3.75
CA PRO A 26 -8.26 16.79 -3.95
C PRO A 26 -8.80 15.35 -3.91
N ASP A 27 -8.33 14.52 -4.86
CA ASP A 27 -8.68 13.11 -5.01
C ASP A 27 -7.79 12.24 -4.11
N TYR A 28 -8.13 12.14 -2.84
CA TYR A 28 -7.30 11.43 -1.86
C TYR A 28 -7.40 9.91 -1.97
N THR A 29 -6.24 9.25 -1.95
CA THR A 29 -6.18 7.81 -1.68
C THR A 29 -6.58 7.51 -0.24
N ASN A 30 -6.91 6.25 0.03
CA ASN A 30 -7.17 5.78 1.39
C ASN A 30 -5.93 5.93 2.31
N VAL A 31 -4.72 5.87 1.77
CA VAL A 31 -3.48 6.07 2.55
C VAL A 31 -3.34 7.52 2.99
N LEU A 32 -3.49 8.48 2.07
CA LEU A 32 -3.38 9.90 2.41
C LEU A 32 -4.51 10.33 3.35
N ARG A 33 -5.73 9.86 3.07
CA ARG A 33 -6.87 10.09 3.94
C ARG A 33 -6.64 9.58 5.34
N LEU A 34 -6.16 8.32 5.48
CA LEU A 34 -5.84 7.74 6.78
C LEU A 34 -4.77 8.56 7.51
N PHE A 35 -3.69 8.96 6.80
CA PHE A 35 -2.64 9.79 7.39
C PHE A 35 -3.19 11.13 7.89
N ASN A 36 -4.11 11.76 7.14
CA ASN A 36 -4.75 13.00 7.57
C ASN A 36 -5.57 12.83 8.85
N GLU A 37 -6.19 11.66 9.02
CA GLU A 37 -7.01 11.29 10.18
C GLU A 37 -6.20 10.67 11.34
N LEU A 38 -4.90 10.39 11.17
CA LEU A 38 -4.04 10.03 12.30
C LEU A 38 -3.93 11.22 13.25
N ASP A 39 -4.24 10.97 14.52
CA ASP A 39 -4.14 11.98 15.57
C ASP A 39 -2.68 12.45 15.76
N GLY A 40 -2.49 13.73 15.99
CA GLY A 40 -1.19 14.35 16.18
C GLY A 40 -1.02 15.65 15.40
N THR A 41 0.02 16.40 15.77
CA THR A 41 0.38 17.66 15.13
C THR A 41 1.44 17.44 14.07
N ALA A 42 1.27 18.04 12.91
CA ALA A 42 2.26 18.03 11.85
C ALA A 42 3.55 18.75 12.28
N ASP A 43 4.69 18.14 12.01
CA ASP A 43 5.99 18.70 12.37
C ASP A 43 6.37 19.93 11.53
N THR A 44 5.78 20.04 10.33
CA THR A 44 5.92 21.19 9.43
C THR A 44 4.57 21.58 8.85
N PRO A 45 4.24 22.90 8.72
CA PRO A 45 2.96 23.32 8.14
C PRO A 45 2.79 22.98 6.67
N ASP A 46 3.88 22.76 5.93
CA ASP A 46 3.89 22.55 4.49
C ASP A 46 4.08 21.08 4.11
N MET A 47 2.96 20.35 4.13
CA MET A 47 2.85 18.97 3.65
C MET A 47 3.26 18.83 2.17
N PHE A 48 3.07 19.87 1.39
CA PHE A 48 3.11 19.83 -0.06
C PHE A 48 4.48 20.10 -0.67
N VAL A 49 5.38 20.72 0.09
CA VAL A 49 6.69 21.15 -0.46
C VAL A 49 7.68 20.00 -0.64
N ARG A 50 7.52 18.88 0.08
CA ARG A 50 8.47 17.75 0.06
C ARG A 50 7.85 16.39 -0.26
N ASN A 51 6.56 16.35 -0.57
CA ASN A 51 5.84 15.10 -0.82
C ASN A 51 5.94 14.07 0.33
N GLU A 52 6.29 14.51 1.52
CA GLU A 52 6.32 13.72 2.74
C GLU A 52 5.98 14.59 3.95
N GLN A 53 5.33 14.00 4.93
CA GLN A 53 5.01 14.67 6.18
C GLN A 53 5.15 13.73 7.37
N GLU A 54 5.53 14.30 8.52
CA GLU A 54 5.54 13.62 9.81
C GLU A 54 4.54 14.28 10.75
N LYS A 55 3.91 13.50 11.62
CA LYS A 55 3.05 13.97 12.71
C LYS A 55 3.51 13.36 14.03
N THR A 56 3.33 14.09 15.12
CA THR A 56 3.61 13.61 16.47
C THR A 56 2.43 13.87 17.38
N LEU A 57 1.91 12.81 18.02
CA LEU A 57 0.92 12.89 19.08
C LEU A 57 1.62 12.86 20.44
N ARG A 58 1.30 13.84 21.30
CA ARG A 58 1.77 13.88 22.67
C ARG A 58 0.60 13.96 23.64
N ASN A 59 0.74 13.32 24.77
CA ASN A 59 -0.23 13.51 25.85
C ASN A 59 -0.03 14.86 26.57
N LYS A 60 -0.90 15.17 27.52
CA LYS A 60 -0.85 16.42 28.30
C LYS A 60 0.45 16.60 29.09
N SER A 61 1.19 15.55 29.36
CA SER A 61 2.48 15.57 30.04
C SER A 61 3.67 15.64 29.08
N GLY A 62 3.44 15.81 27.78
CA GLY A 62 4.45 15.88 26.74
C GLY A 62 5.03 14.55 26.28
N VAL A 63 4.55 13.41 26.82
CA VAL A 63 5.00 12.07 26.40
C VAL A 63 4.47 11.76 25.01
N VAL A 64 5.34 11.27 24.11
CA VAL A 64 4.96 10.85 22.77
C VAL A 64 4.16 9.56 22.85
N LEU A 65 2.96 9.56 22.26
CA LEU A 65 2.08 8.40 22.16
C LEU A 65 2.09 7.78 20.76
N GLN A 66 2.30 8.59 19.74
CA GLN A 66 2.30 8.16 18.34
C GLN A 66 3.19 9.07 17.51
N VAL A 67 3.94 8.50 16.58
CA VAL A 67 4.61 9.21 15.49
C VAL A 67 4.21 8.59 14.18
N SER A 68 3.96 9.41 13.18
CA SER A 68 3.55 8.92 11.87
C SER A 68 4.30 9.64 10.76
N LYS A 69 4.57 8.93 9.67
CA LYS A 69 5.17 9.48 8.45
C LYS A 69 4.35 9.04 7.24
N TYR A 70 4.00 10.02 6.43
CA TYR A 70 3.46 9.81 5.08
C TYR A 70 4.54 10.07 4.04
N ILE A 71 4.54 9.24 3.01
CA ILE A 71 5.35 9.45 1.82
C ILE A 71 4.48 9.19 0.57
N HIS A 72 4.49 10.15 -0.36
CA HIS A 72 3.70 10.03 -1.58
C HIS A 72 4.26 8.97 -2.55
N GLY A 73 3.46 8.60 -3.54
CA GLY A 73 3.84 7.63 -4.57
C GLY A 73 4.94 8.12 -5.51
N VAL A 74 5.53 7.21 -6.29
CA VAL A 74 6.53 7.50 -7.33
C VAL A 74 5.84 8.13 -8.54
N GLY A 75 6.27 9.30 -9.03
CA GLY A 75 5.92 9.78 -10.36
C GLY A 75 5.02 11.01 -10.46
N ASP A 76 5.51 12.17 -10.03
CA ASP A 76 4.83 13.47 -10.14
C ASP A 76 4.92 14.16 -11.49
N SER A 77 5.27 13.51 -12.61
CA SER A 77 5.46 14.21 -13.84
C SER A 77 4.82 13.56 -15.05
N ASN A 78 4.34 14.39 -15.98
CA ASN A 78 3.77 14.04 -17.27
C ASN A 78 4.67 13.18 -18.18
N ASN A 79 5.93 12.93 -17.79
CA ASN A 79 6.91 12.13 -18.55
C ASN A 79 7.18 10.77 -17.86
N TRP A 80 6.17 10.17 -17.28
CA TRP A 80 6.29 8.91 -16.56
C TRP A 80 6.76 7.73 -17.43
N LEU A 81 6.33 7.69 -18.70
CA LEU A 81 6.76 6.66 -19.68
C LEU A 81 8.28 6.68 -19.87
N ASP A 82 8.86 7.86 -20.02
CA ASP A 82 10.31 8.03 -20.20
C ASP A 82 11.08 7.63 -18.92
N LYS A 83 10.55 7.97 -17.75
CA LYS A 83 11.15 7.57 -16.47
C LYS A 83 11.02 6.07 -16.20
N MET A 84 9.92 5.46 -16.62
CA MET A 84 9.69 4.02 -16.50
C MET A 84 10.63 3.24 -17.43
N LEU A 85 10.81 3.72 -18.67
CA LEU A 85 11.73 3.14 -19.66
C LEU A 85 13.20 3.34 -19.24
N GLY A 86 13.52 4.44 -18.55
CA GLY A 86 14.88 4.77 -18.10
C GLY A 86 15.36 4.05 -16.83
N GLY A 87 14.58 3.12 -16.25
CA GLY A 87 14.97 2.38 -15.04
C GLY A 87 14.93 3.20 -13.73
N VAL A 88 14.53 4.47 -13.78
CA VAL A 88 14.46 5.40 -12.63
C VAL A 88 13.36 4.97 -11.64
N PHE A 89 12.41 4.18 -12.10
CA PHE A 89 11.25 3.76 -11.32
C PHE A 89 11.59 2.88 -10.12
N GLY A 90 12.52 1.93 -10.29
CA GLY A 90 13.00 1.07 -9.21
C GLY A 90 13.76 1.84 -8.13
N ALA A 91 14.54 2.84 -8.52
CA ALA A 91 15.24 3.71 -7.57
C ALA A 91 14.27 4.46 -6.66
N GLY A 92 13.15 4.95 -7.19
CA GLY A 92 12.14 5.64 -6.39
C GLY A 92 11.47 4.77 -5.32
N ILE A 93 11.24 3.47 -5.58
CA ILE A 93 10.69 2.55 -4.57
C ILE A 93 11.72 2.29 -3.46
N ILE A 94 12.99 2.06 -3.84
CA ILE A 94 14.08 1.84 -2.87
C ILE A 94 14.23 3.06 -1.95
N GLU A 95 14.22 4.25 -2.53
CA GLU A 95 14.27 5.49 -1.77
C GLU A 95 13.17 5.54 -0.70
N ARG A 96 11.94 5.16 -1.04
CA ARG A 96 10.81 5.15 -0.10
C ARG A 96 10.96 4.10 0.99
N ILE A 97 11.44 2.91 0.65
CA ILE A 97 11.74 1.86 1.63
C ILE A 97 12.80 2.36 2.61
N VAL A 98 13.89 2.95 2.12
CA VAL A 98 14.98 3.45 2.96
C VAL A 98 14.53 4.64 3.82
N ARG A 99 13.72 5.56 3.28
CA ARG A 99 13.14 6.67 4.06
C ARG A 99 12.19 6.19 5.17
N GLY A 100 11.36 5.19 4.88
CA GLY A 100 10.52 4.52 5.88
C GLY A 100 11.36 3.82 6.95
N TYR A 101 12.38 3.08 6.53
CA TYR A 101 13.31 2.40 7.43
C TYR A 101 14.02 3.35 8.39
N THR A 102 14.61 4.43 7.88
CA THR A 102 15.34 5.41 8.69
C THR A 102 14.42 6.19 9.62
N PHE A 103 13.17 6.47 9.19
CA PHE A 103 12.15 7.04 10.07
C PHE A 103 11.84 6.12 11.25
N ILE A 104 11.64 4.83 11.00
CA ILE A 104 11.38 3.85 12.06
C ILE A 104 12.61 3.74 12.98
N CYS A 105 13.82 3.61 12.44
CA CYS A 105 15.05 3.52 13.23
C CYS A 105 15.22 4.73 14.17
N ARG A 106 14.96 5.94 13.68
CA ARG A 106 15.09 7.19 14.45
C ARG A 106 14.10 7.25 15.61
N ASN A 107 12.94 6.64 15.46
CA ASN A 107 11.85 6.75 16.43
C ASN A 107 11.72 5.53 17.36
N TYR A 108 12.25 4.37 16.98
CA TYR A 108 12.00 3.11 17.67
C TYR A 108 12.70 3.03 19.02
N ASP A 109 11.95 2.66 20.02
CA ASP A 109 12.41 2.14 21.31
C ASP A 109 11.86 0.71 21.49
N ARG A 110 12.49 -0.11 22.34
CA ARG A 110 11.98 -1.46 22.61
C ARG A 110 10.55 -1.38 23.11
N ASP A 111 9.72 -2.32 22.66
CA ASP A 111 8.29 -2.43 22.97
C ASP A 111 7.37 -1.43 22.24
N ASP A 112 7.88 -0.58 21.36
CA ASP A 112 7.04 0.24 20.49
C ASP A 112 6.31 -0.61 19.44
N ASP A 113 5.08 -0.21 19.11
CA ASP A 113 4.25 -0.86 18.10
C ASP A 113 4.47 -0.24 16.72
N ILE A 114 4.98 -1.02 15.76
CA ILE A 114 5.23 -0.57 14.38
C ILE A 114 4.05 -0.95 13.49
N PHE A 115 3.52 0.02 12.73
CA PHE A 115 2.46 -0.15 11.74
C PHE A 115 2.98 0.28 10.37
N LEU A 116 2.83 -0.61 9.37
CA LEU A 116 3.21 -0.33 7.99
C LEU A 116 1.96 -0.36 7.12
N ILE A 117 1.70 0.75 6.43
CA ILE A 117 0.45 0.99 5.72
C ILE A 117 0.78 1.35 4.27
N GLY A 118 0.01 0.81 3.31
CA GLY A 118 0.27 1.16 1.93
C GLY A 118 -0.84 0.84 0.94
N PHE A 119 -0.79 1.50 -0.21
CA PHE A 119 -1.66 1.25 -1.36
C PHE A 119 -0.82 0.98 -2.62
N SER A 120 -1.24 0.00 -3.43
CA SER A 120 -0.59 -0.25 -4.72
C SER A 120 0.91 -0.53 -4.57
N ARG A 121 1.79 0.26 -5.19
CA ARG A 121 3.24 0.20 -5.01
C ARG A 121 3.70 0.64 -3.61
N GLY A 122 2.93 1.49 -2.95
CA GLY A 122 3.12 1.77 -1.53
C GLY A 122 2.85 0.56 -0.65
N ALA A 123 1.85 -0.27 -1.00
CA ALA A 123 1.62 -1.55 -0.34
C ALA A 123 2.84 -2.49 -0.50
N TYR A 124 3.42 -2.53 -1.70
CA TYR A 124 4.66 -3.24 -1.94
C TYR A 124 5.82 -2.69 -1.10
N THR A 125 5.97 -1.34 -1.02
CA THR A 125 6.96 -0.68 -0.17
C THR A 125 6.81 -1.09 1.30
N ALA A 126 5.59 -1.10 1.83
CA ALA A 126 5.30 -1.50 3.20
C ALA A 126 5.69 -2.97 3.47
N ARG A 127 5.38 -3.87 2.53
CA ARG A 127 5.72 -5.30 2.63
C ARG A 127 7.23 -5.54 2.55
N ALA A 128 7.92 -4.87 1.62
CA ALA A 128 9.37 -4.98 1.47
C ALA A 128 10.10 -4.43 2.71
N LEU A 129 9.60 -3.33 3.28
CA LEU A 129 10.11 -2.75 4.52
C LEU A 129 9.91 -3.72 5.70
N ALA A 130 8.76 -4.40 5.79
CA ALA A 130 8.53 -5.42 6.79
C ALA A 130 9.56 -6.55 6.68
N GLY A 131 9.80 -7.07 5.47
CA GLY A 131 10.81 -8.10 5.23
C GLY A 131 12.22 -7.64 5.63
N MET A 132 12.61 -6.42 5.23
CA MET A 132 13.91 -5.83 5.57
C MET A 132 14.11 -5.71 7.09
N ILE A 133 13.11 -5.24 7.83
CA ILE A 133 13.16 -5.15 9.30
C ILE A 133 13.29 -6.55 9.93
N GLY A 134 12.50 -7.50 9.44
CA GLY A 134 12.54 -8.88 9.97
C GLY A 134 13.88 -9.56 9.82
N GLU A 135 14.54 -9.38 8.68
CA GLU A 135 15.80 -10.07 8.37
C GLU A 135 17.05 -9.30 8.80
N CYS A 136 17.01 -7.98 8.77
CA CYS A 136 18.17 -7.15 9.03
C CYS A 136 18.08 -6.35 10.34
N GLY A 137 16.90 -6.30 10.99
CA GLY A 137 16.71 -5.50 12.19
C GLY A 137 16.62 -4.00 11.90
N LEU A 138 16.77 -3.19 12.94
CA LEU A 138 16.79 -1.71 12.89
C LEU A 138 18.15 -1.17 13.32
N LEU A 139 18.59 -0.08 12.70
CA LEU A 139 19.72 0.71 13.19
C LEU A 139 19.39 1.24 14.60
N ASP A 140 20.33 1.06 15.54
CA ASP A 140 20.19 1.49 16.93
C ASP A 140 20.51 2.98 17.08
N LYS A 141 19.50 3.80 17.26
CA LYS A 141 19.64 5.26 17.45
C LYS A 141 20.47 5.63 18.68
N ASN A 142 20.68 4.70 19.62
CA ASN A 142 21.52 4.96 20.79
C ASN A 142 23.02 4.73 20.49
N LYS A 143 23.35 4.16 19.34
CA LYS A 143 24.71 3.85 18.88
C LYS A 143 25.10 4.59 17.61
N ILE A 144 24.12 5.21 16.94
CA ILE A 144 24.30 5.93 15.69
C ILE A 144 23.49 7.22 15.78
N ASP A 145 24.08 8.34 15.41
CA ASP A 145 23.33 9.57 15.22
C ASP A 145 22.50 9.48 13.93
N LEU A 146 21.19 9.27 14.08
CA LEU A 146 20.22 9.20 12.98
C LEU A 146 19.49 10.54 12.75
N THR A 147 19.93 11.62 13.42
CA THR A 147 19.39 12.98 13.19
C THR A 147 19.94 13.59 11.92
N ASP A 148 21.18 13.22 11.55
CA ASP A 148 21.72 13.50 10.22
C ASP A 148 21.02 12.61 9.17
N LYS A 149 20.16 13.25 8.36
CA LYS A 149 19.33 12.55 7.38
C LYS A 149 20.14 11.93 6.25
N GLU A 150 21.27 12.51 5.86
CA GLU A 150 22.13 11.99 4.80
C GLU A 150 22.85 10.72 5.29
N GLU A 151 23.42 10.78 6.47
CA GLU A 151 24.09 9.64 7.09
C GLU A 151 23.09 8.49 7.37
N ALA A 152 21.93 8.80 7.94
CA ALA A 152 20.87 7.82 8.17
C ALA A 152 20.43 7.16 6.85
N TYR A 153 20.28 7.93 5.77
CA TYR A 153 19.91 7.41 4.45
C TYR A 153 21.01 6.51 3.87
N ARG A 154 22.28 6.92 4.01
CA ARG A 154 23.44 6.13 3.58
C ARG A 154 23.47 4.76 4.27
N LEU A 155 23.35 4.73 5.60
CA LEU A 155 23.32 3.50 6.38
C LEU A 155 22.08 2.65 6.08
N GLY A 156 20.91 3.25 5.95
CA GLY A 156 19.68 2.55 5.56
C GLY A 156 19.80 1.89 4.18
N THR A 157 20.47 2.55 3.24
CA THR A 157 20.77 1.98 1.92
C THR A 157 21.74 0.79 2.01
N ALA A 158 22.73 0.85 2.91
CA ALA A 158 23.62 -0.26 3.16
C ALA A 158 22.87 -1.49 3.72
N VAL A 159 21.94 -1.28 4.67
CA VAL A 159 21.08 -2.36 5.20
C VAL A 159 20.17 -2.93 4.11
N TRP A 160 19.60 -2.09 3.26
CA TRP A 160 18.79 -2.54 2.11
C TRP A 160 19.59 -3.46 1.18
N ARG A 161 20.85 -3.15 0.89
CA ARG A 161 21.72 -4.00 0.08
C ARG A 161 21.99 -5.33 0.76
N GLN A 162 22.28 -5.34 2.07
CA GLN A 162 22.45 -6.58 2.83
C GLN A 162 21.19 -7.46 2.77
N TYR A 163 20.01 -6.87 2.89
CA TYR A 163 18.73 -7.57 2.75
C TYR A 163 18.59 -8.23 1.38
N ARG A 164 18.90 -7.50 0.29
CA ARG A 164 18.86 -8.05 -1.06
C ARG A 164 19.86 -9.18 -1.29
N GLN A 165 21.09 -9.05 -0.80
CA GLN A 165 22.11 -10.09 -0.92
C GLN A 165 21.72 -11.39 -0.23
N LYS A 166 21.09 -11.31 0.95
CA LYS A 166 20.58 -12.50 1.67
C LYS A 166 19.50 -13.23 0.88
N ASN A 167 18.71 -12.53 0.10
CA ASN A 167 17.61 -13.11 -0.67
C ASN A 167 18.00 -13.52 -2.11
N ASN A 168 19.29 -13.63 -2.41
CA ASN A 168 19.85 -14.06 -3.71
C ASN A 168 19.23 -13.30 -4.92
N VAL A 169 18.98 -12.01 -4.78
CA VAL A 169 18.43 -11.18 -5.87
C VAL A 169 19.60 -10.59 -6.68
N ASP A 170 20.39 -11.47 -7.28
CA ASP A 170 21.52 -11.08 -8.15
C ASP A 170 21.07 -10.84 -9.60
N GLY A 171 21.61 -9.79 -10.22
CA GLY A 171 21.57 -9.63 -11.67
C GLY A 171 20.55 -8.66 -12.26
N SER A 172 19.80 -7.89 -11.44
CA SER A 172 18.80 -6.95 -11.94
C SER A 172 19.41 -5.63 -12.46
N LEU A 173 18.61 -4.89 -13.26
CA LEU A 173 18.92 -3.51 -13.67
C LEU A 173 19.28 -2.62 -12.47
N LEU A 174 18.66 -2.88 -11.31
CA LEU A 174 18.93 -2.20 -10.06
C LEU A 174 20.33 -2.48 -9.50
N ASP A 175 20.87 -3.70 -9.69
CA ASP A 175 22.26 -4.01 -9.29
C ASP A 175 23.28 -3.29 -10.19
N ARG A 176 22.92 -2.97 -11.44
CA ARG A 176 23.74 -2.10 -12.29
C ARG A 176 23.71 -0.66 -11.79
N ILE A 177 22.52 -0.12 -11.46
CA ILE A 177 22.37 1.23 -10.89
C ILE A 177 23.11 1.35 -9.55
N ILE A 178 23.05 0.31 -8.71
CA ILE A 178 23.75 0.28 -7.42
C ILE A 178 25.26 0.06 -7.60
N ARG A 179 25.70 -0.71 -8.62
CA ARG A 179 27.11 -0.93 -8.93
C ARG A 179 27.81 0.34 -9.42
N ASP A 180 27.09 1.16 -10.18
CA ASP A 180 27.60 2.44 -10.69
C ASP A 180 27.47 3.57 -9.66
N ALA A 181 26.91 3.26 -8.49
CA ALA A 181 26.76 4.19 -7.39
C ALA A 181 28.09 4.40 -6.64
N PRO A 182 28.28 5.56 -5.97
CA PRO A 182 29.50 5.89 -5.26
C PRO A 182 29.94 4.83 -4.25
N MET A 183 31.25 4.71 -4.03
CA MET A 183 31.92 3.65 -3.24
C MET A 183 31.41 3.54 -1.79
N PHE A 184 30.85 4.60 -1.19
CA PHE A 184 30.28 4.57 0.17
C PHE A 184 29.02 3.67 0.31
N LEU A 185 28.38 3.31 -0.80
CA LEU A 185 27.26 2.38 -0.79
C LEU A 185 27.70 0.90 -0.61
N HIS A 186 28.99 0.60 -0.58
CA HIS A 186 29.54 -0.75 -0.35
C HIS A 186 29.81 -1.05 1.11
N GLU A 187 29.51 -0.12 2.01
CA GLU A 187 29.73 -0.29 3.44
C GLU A 187 28.84 -1.37 4.04
N GLN A 188 29.42 -2.18 4.93
CA GLN A 188 28.67 -3.10 5.77
C GLN A 188 28.38 -2.42 7.10
N VAL A 189 27.13 -2.48 7.54
CA VAL A 189 26.77 -1.95 8.85
C VAL A 189 27.26 -2.90 9.93
N ASP A 190 27.95 -2.36 10.94
CA ASP A 190 28.40 -3.10 12.11
C ASP A 190 27.22 -3.78 12.81
N PRO A 191 27.21 -5.12 12.96
CA PRO A 191 26.12 -5.84 13.62
C PRO A 191 25.83 -5.35 15.06
N ASN A 192 26.83 -4.80 15.75
CA ASN A 192 26.67 -4.24 17.10
C ASN A 192 25.80 -2.96 17.10
N LYS A 193 25.61 -2.34 15.96
CA LYS A 193 24.78 -1.14 15.77
C LYS A 193 23.34 -1.48 15.31
N ILE A 194 22.94 -2.74 15.37
CA ILE A 194 21.64 -3.23 14.93
C ILE A 194 20.84 -3.76 16.12
N ILE A 195 19.56 -3.43 16.16
CA ILE A 195 18.55 -4.04 17.04
C ILE A 195 17.89 -5.15 16.23
N TYR A 196 18.14 -6.41 16.61
CA TYR A 196 17.53 -7.58 15.99
C TYR A 196 16.21 -7.98 16.66
N PHE A 197 15.44 -8.84 16.00
CA PHE A 197 14.17 -9.39 16.49
C PHE A 197 13.12 -8.30 16.80
N VAL A 198 12.98 -7.37 15.88
CA VAL A 198 12.00 -6.28 15.99
C VAL A 198 10.62 -6.77 15.57
N PRO A 199 9.62 -6.80 16.46
CA PRO A 199 8.26 -7.15 16.11
C PRO A 199 7.58 -6.00 15.37
N ILE A 200 6.75 -6.34 14.38
CA ILE A 200 5.88 -5.40 13.68
C ILE A 200 4.44 -5.71 14.11
N LYS A 201 3.72 -4.72 14.62
CA LYS A 201 2.34 -4.88 15.08
C LYS A 201 1.41 -5.23 13.93
N ALA A 202 1.43 -4.46 12.85
CA ALA A 202 0.60 -4.73 11.70
C ALA A 202 1.20 -4.27 10.38
N VAL A 203 0.89 -5.01 9.30
CA VAL A 203 1.02 -4.56 7.92
C VAL A 203 -0.38 -4.51 7.33
N THR A 204 -0.85 -3.32 6.94
CA THR A 204 -2.20 -3.11 6.39
C THR A 204 -2.11 -2.48 5.02
N VAL A 205 -2.73 -3.12 4.02
CA VAL A 205 -2.55 -2.69 2.63
C VAL A 205 -3.86 -2.75 1.84
N TRP A 206 -3.99 -1.81 0.89
CA TRP A 206 -4.95 -1.87 -0.18
C TRP A 206 -4.23 -2.30 -1.44
N GLU A 207 -4.74 -3.33 -2.11
CA GLU A 207 -4.36 -3.69 -3.47
C GLU A 207 -2.84 -3.77 -3.70
N THR A 208 -2.16 -4.70 -3.05
CA THR A 208 -0.74 -4.91 -3.30
C THR A 208 -0.51 -5.35 -4.73
N VAL A 209 0.05 -4.47 -5.54
CA VAL A 209 0.51 -4.80 -6.90
C VAL A 209 1.98 -5.20 -6.83
N GLY A 210 2.26 -6.42 -7.27
CA GLY A 210 3.63 -6.94 -7.33
C GLY A 210 4.48 -6.25 -8.41
N SER A 211 5.60 -6.86 -8.76
CA SER A 211 6.57 -6.39 -9.78
C SER A 211 5.96 -6.09 -11.16
N LEU A 212 4.74 -6.52 -11.40
CA LEU A 212 4.07 -6.50 -12.69
C LEU A 212 3.36 -5.17 -13.01
N GLY A 213 3.35 -4.18 -12.13
CA GLY A 213 2.82 -2.84 -12.43
C GLY A 213 3.58 -2.11 -13.55
N ILE A 214 4.60 -2.73 -14.13
CA ILE A 214 5.29 -2.34 -15.35
C ILE A 214 4.62 -3.09 -16.51
N PRO A 215 4.09 -2.42 -17.54
CA PRO A 215 3.40 -3.04 -18.65
C PRO A 215 4.21 -4.16 -19.33
N GLU A 216 3.52 -5.19 -19.82
CA GLU A 216 4.13 -6.42 -20.36
C GLU A 216 5.10 -6.23 -21.54
N TYR A 217 4.97 -5.13 -22.27
CA TYR A 217 5.87 -4.79 -23.38
C TYR A 217 7.28 -4.35 -22.93
N ILE A 218 7.54 -4.23 -21.61
CA ILE A 218 8.86 -3.93 -21.04
C ILE A 218 9.41 -5.19 -20.34
N LYS A 219 9.36 -6.33 -21.03
CA LYS A 219 9.63 -7.66 -20.45
C LYS A 219 11.00 -7.82 -19.79
N ASP A 220 12.03 -7.22 -20.32
CA ASP A 220 13.43 -7.42 -19.86
C ASP A 220 13.75 -6.71 -18.53
N ALA A 221 12.97 -5.70 -18.14
CA ALA A 221 13.15 -4.97 -16.88
C ALA A 221 12.29 -5.55 -15.71
N ARG A 222 11.36 -6.46 -16.02
CA ARG A 222 10.31 -6.94 -15.11
C ARG A 222 10.78 -7.93 -14.05
N ILE A 223 11.70 -8.80 -14.44
CA ILE A 223 11.74 -10.13 -13.82
C ILE A 223 12.41 -10.12 -12.47
N ASP A 224 13.35 -9.24 -12.21
CA ASP A 224 14.25 -9.42 -11.08
C ASP A 224 14.24 -8.32 -10.01
N ALA A 225 13.75 -7.12 -10.34
CA ALA A 225 13.83 -5.99 -9.42
C ALA A 225 12.95 -6.14 -8.16
N PHE A 226 11.90 -6.97 -8.23
CA PHE A 226 10.82 -7.00 -7.24
C PHE A 226 10.45 -8.39 -6.70
N LYS A 227 11.21 -9.43 -7.01
CA LYS A 227 10.95 -10.80 -6.52
C LYS A 227 11.09 -10.98 -5.01
N PHE A 228 11.60 -9.98 -4.32
CA PHE A 228 11.92 -10.03 -2.89
C PHE A 228 10.74 -9.72 -1.96
N ALA A 229 9.58 -9.26 -2.46
CA ALA A 229 8.38 -9.20 -1.63
C ALA A 229 7.82 -10.60 -1.48
N SER A 230 8.25 -11.29 -0.43
CA SER A 230 7.76 -12.62 -0.09
C SER A 230 6.23 -12.66 -0.03
N THR A 231 5.63 -13.74 -0.53
CA THR A 231 4.23 -14.08 -0.26
C THR A 231 4.02 -14.39 1.22
N ALA A 232 5.05 -14.90 1.90
CA ALA A 232 5.00 -15.09 3.34
C ALA A 232 5.18 -13.74 4.07
N LEU A 233 4.18 -13.33 4.82
CA LEU A 233 4.34 -12.27 5.81
C LEU A 233 5.15 -12.86 6.98
N GLY A 234 6.38 -12.37 7.21
CA GLY A 234 7.28 -12.94 8.20
C GLY A 234 6.64 -13.10 9.60
N GLU A 235 7.06 -14.09 10.37
CA GLU A 235 6.49 -14.38 11.70
C GLU A 235 6.62 -13.23 12.69
N HIS A 236 7.59 -12.33 12.48
CA HIS A 236 7.76 -11.11 13.26
C HIS A 236 6.62 -10.08 13.05
N VAL A 237 5.76 -10.25 12.03
CA VAL A 237 4.56 -9.44 11.82
C VAL A 237 3.37 -10.10 12.51
N LYS A 238 2.76 -9.39 13.44
CA LYS A 238 1.68 -9.94 14.26
C LYS A 238 0.35 -9.98 13.52
N TYR A 239 0.00 -8.94 12.75
CA TYR A 239 -1.27 -8.85 12.05
C TYR A 239 -1.06 -8.44 10.58
N GLY A 240 -1.78 -9.06 9.67
CA GLY A 240 -1.85 -8.70 8.25
C GLY A 240 -3.29 -8.35 7.85
N ARG A 241 -3.49 -7.25 7.12
CA ARG A 241 -4.80 -6.84 6.58
C ARG A 241 -4.63 -6.42 5.13
N GLN A 242 -5.35 -7.06 4.22
CA GLN A 242 -5.31 -6.72 2.80
C GLN A 242 -6.71 -6.59 2.21
N ALA A 243 -7.04 -5.41 1.69
CA ALA A 243 -8.22 -5.17 0.88
C ALA A 243 -7.91 -5.42 -0.60
N ILE A 244 -8.77 -6.18 -1.29
CA ILE A 244 -8.53 -6.69 -2.66
C ILE A 244 -9.75 -6.36 -3.53
N ALA A 245 -9.52 -5.86 -4.74
CA ALA A 245 -10.55 -5.55 -5.71
C ALA A 245 -11.09 -6.82 -6.40
N ILE A 246 -12.42 -6.91 -6.53
CA ILE A 246 -13.09 -8.00 -7.24
C ILE A 246 -12.98 -7.82 -8.77
N ASP A 247 -13.11 -6.58 -9.24
CA ASP A 247 -13.39 -6.27 -10.65
C ASP A 247 -12.16 -5.81 -11.43
N GLU A 248 -10.98 -5.74 -10.82
CA GLU A 248 -9.74 -5.40 -11.51
C GLU A 248 -9.34 -6.49 -12.50
N MET A 249 -9.15 -6.11 -13.76
CA MET A 249 -8.86 -7.05 -14.84
C MET A 249 -7.48 -6.89 -15.47
N ARG A 250 -6.76 -5.81 -15.17
CA ARG A 250 -5.41 -5.59 -15.69
C ARG A 250 -4.47 -6.65 -15.14
N LEU A 251 -3.82 -7.42 -16.01
CA LEU A 251 -2.86 -8.46 -15.61
C LEU A 251 -1.70 -7.86 -14.80
N ASP A 252 -1.28 -6.66 -15.16
CA ASP A 252 -0.22 -5.92 -14.47
C ASP A 252 -0.60 -5.54 -13.02
N PHE A 253 -1.88 -5.62 -12.68
CA PHE A 253 -2.43 -5.36 -11.34
C PHE A 253 -2.83 -6.64 -10.60
N THR A 254 -2.27 -7.78 -10.97
CA THR A 254 -2.50 -9.04 -10.25
C THR A 254 -2.07 -8.88 -8.78
N PRO A 255 -2.97 -9.14 -7.82
CA PRO A 255 -2.66 -8.95 -6.41
C PRO A 255 -1.66 -9.99 -5.92
N THR A 256 -0.75 -9.56 -5.04
CA THR A 256 0.15 -10.47 -4.34
C THR A 256 -0.49 -10.85 -3.01
N PHE A 257 -0.97 -12.09 -2.90
CA PHE A 257 -1.55 -12.61 -1.67
C PHE A 257 -0.48 -12.91 -0.62
N TRP A 258 -0.90 -12.95 0.62
CA TRP A 258 -0.14 -13.59 1.70
C TRP A 258 -0.58 -15.04 1.89
N ASP A 259 0.33 -15.86 2.36
CA ASP A 259 0.01 -17.21 2.81
C ASP A 259 -0.95 -17.16 3.99
N LYS A 260 -1.78 -18.20 4.12
CA LYS A 260 -2.79 -18.28 5.18
C LYS A 260 -2.14 -18.35 6.56
N ARG A 261 -2.63 -17.51 7.47
CA ARG A 261 -2.32 -17.51 8.89
C ARG A 261 -3.49 -16.91 9.67
N ASP A 262 -3.78 -17.36 10.89
CA ASP A 262 -4.97 -16.95 11.66
C ASP A 262 -5.08 -15.43 11.88
N ASN A 263 -3.97 -14.74 11.93
CA ASN A 263 -3.88 -13.30 12.15
C ASN A 263 -3.73 -12.49 10.84
N ILE A 264 -3.82 -13.13 9.68
CA ILE A 264 -3.82 -12.51 8.36
C ILE A 264 -5.23 -12.57 7.77
N VAL A 265 -5.78 -11.42 7.45
CA VAL A 265 -7.11 -11.29 6.86
C VAL A 265 -7.01 -10.58 5.51
N GLN A 266 -7.52 -11.22 4.47
CA GLN A 266 -7.53 -10.73 3.10
C GLN A 266 -8.97 -10.75 2.60
N ILE A 267 -9.53 -9.58 2.25
CA ILE A 267 -10.96 -9.43 1.96
C ILE A 267 -11.15 -8.80 0.59
N TYR A 268 -12.09 -9.33 -0.16
CA TYR A 268 -12.50 -8.84 -1.46
C TYR A 268 -13.60 -7.77 -1.36
N PHE A 269 -13.37 -6.64 -2.02
CA PHE A 269 -14.28 -5.49 -2.11
C PHE A 269 -14.75 -5.28 -3.55
N PRO A 270 -15.95 -4.72 -3.78
CA PRO A 270 -16.43 -4.41 -5.12
C PRO A 270 -15.61 -3.27 -5.74
N GLY A 271 -15.43 -3.33 -7.04
CA GLY A 271 -14.73 -2.32 -7.82
C GLY A 271 -13.33 -2.74 -8.26
N ILE A 272 -12.64 -1.83 -8.95
CA ILE A 272 -11.27 -2.01 -9.44
C ILE A 272 -10.26 -1.42 -8.44
N HIS A 273 -8.99 -1.43 -8.81
CA HIS A 273 -7.85 -1.04 -7.98
C HIS A 273 -8.07 0.27 -7.19
N ALA A 274 -8.46 1.36 -7.85
CA ALA A 274 -8.68 2.63 -7.21
C ALA A 274 -10.08 2.74 -6.54
N ASP A 275 -11.08 1.93 -6.96
CA ASP A 275 -12.35 1.80 -6.22
C ASP A 275 -12.14 1.15 -4.84
N VAL A 276 -11.02 0.46 -4.62
CA VAL A 276 -10.65 -0.14 -3.34
C VAL A 276 -9.61 0.71 -2.61
N GLY A 277 -8.63 1.26 -3.33
CA GLY A 277 -7.52 2.02 -2.74
C GLY A 277 -7.76 3.53 -2.60
N GLY A 278 -8.84 4.05 -3.19
CA GLY A 278 -9.11 5.49 -3.29
C GLY A 278 -8.32 6.16 -4.41
N GLY A 279 -8.52 7.47 -4.57
CA GLY A 279 -7.91 8.27 -5.62
C GLY A 279 -8.90 8.76 -6.69
N TYR A 280 -10.19 8.47 -6.54
CA TYR A 280 -11.25 9.09 -7.33
C TYR A 280 -11.87 10.25 -6.57
N SER A 281 -12.45 11.20 -7.32
CA SER A 281 -13.16 12.33 -6.74
C SER A 281 -14.31 11.91 -5.85
N SER A 282 -14.53 12.65 -4.76
CA SER A 282 -15.69 12.47 -3.90
C SER A 282 -16.99 12.96 -4.52
N THR A 283 -16.91 13.76 -5.59
CA THR A 283 -18.08 14.22 -6.32
C THR A 283 -18.80 13.07 -7.02
N ASN A 284 -20.11 13.18 -7.20
CA ASN A 284 -20.94 12.14 -7.81
C ASN A 284 -20.78 10.73 -7.17
N ASN A 285 -20.45 10.68 -5.87
CA ASN A 285 -20.25 9.44 -5.13
C ASN A 285 -19.07 8.58 -5.62
N GLY A 286 -18.07 9.16 -6.27
CA GLY A 286 -16.91 8.43 -6.80
C GLY A 286 -16.11 7.67 -5.75
N THR A 287 -16.15 8.09 -4.48
CA THR A 287 -15.49 7.40 -3.36
C THR A 287 -16.38 6.35 -2.66
N GLY A 288 -17.64 6.19 -3.07
CA GLY A 288 -18.61 5.35 -2.36
C GLY A 288 -18.09 3.93 -2.06
N LEU A 289 -17.46 3.29 -3.04
CA LEU A 289 -16.90 1.94 -2.91
C LEU A 289 -15.62 1.93 -2.06
N SER A 290 -14.67 2.83 -2.31
CA SER A 290 -13.41 2.89 -1.59
C SER A 290 -13.59 3.18 -0.10
N ASN A 291 -14.66 3.89 0.28
CA ASN A 291 -15.03 4.14 1.65
C ASN A 291 -15.28 2.86 2.46
N GLY A 292 -15.77 1.79 1.84
CA GLY A 292 -15.94 0.50 2.50
C GLY A 292 -14.60 -0.13 2.88
N ALA A 293 -13.68 -0.22 1.94
CA ALA A 293 -12.34 -0.73 2.17
C ALA A 293 -11.52 0.15 3.14
N TYR A 294 -11.75 1.47 3.07
CA TYR A 294 -11.16 2.43 3.99
C TYR A 294 -11.62 2.20 5.42
N LEU A 295 -12.94 2.18 5.64
CA LEU A 295 -13.52 2.04 6.98
C LEU A 295 -13.12 0.72 7.63
N TRP A 296 -13.07 -0.36 6.86
CA TRP A 296 -12.60 -1.65 7.36
C TRP A 296 -11.18 -1.55 7.91
N ILE A 297 -10.19 -1.13 7.11
CA ILE A 297 -8.80 -1.02 7.56
C ILE A 297 -8.66 -0.02 8.71
N ARG A 298 -9.35 1.12 8.64
CA ARG A 298 -9.36 2.12 9.71
C ARG A 298 -9.84 1.54 11.05
N THR A 299 -10.91 0.75 11.00
CA THR A 299 -11.48 0.08 12.19
C THR A 299 -10.49 -0.93 12.77
N GLU A 300 -9.88 -1.76 11.92
CA GLU A 300 -8.86 -2.72 12.34
C GLU A 300 -7.66 -2.03 13.02
N LEU A 301 -7.17 -0.93 12.44
CA LEU A 301 -6.06 -0.15 13.02
C LEU A 301 -6.44 0.47 14.38
N GLY A 302 -7.66 1.02 14.50
CA GLY A 302 -8.16 1.54 15.77
C GLY A 302 -8.26 0.46 16.87
N GLN A 303 -8.72 -0.74 16.52
CA GLN A 303 -8.76 -1.89 17.44
C GLN A 303 -7.35 -2.37 17.85
N LEU A 304 -6.34 -2.15 17.00
CA LEU A 304 -4.94 -2.45 17.30
C LEU A 304 -4.23 -1.35 18.10
N GLY A 305 -4.93 -0.24 18.42
CA GLY A 305 -4.43 0.83 19.27
C GLY A 305 -3.89 2.06 18.54
N VAL A 306 -4.12 2.19 17.24
CA VAL A 306 -3.77 3.43 16.50
C VAL A 306 -4.70 4.55 16.93
N HIS A 307 -4.13 5.71 17.25
CA HIS A 307 -4.88 6.93 17.58
C HIS A 307 -5.35 7.62 16.31
N LEU A 308 -6.65 7.76 16.17
CA LEU A 308 -7.33 8.28 14.99
C LEU A 308 -8.39 9.32 15.41
N ASP A 309 -8.42 10.43 14.71
CA ASP A 309 -9.47 11.45 14.89
C ASP A 309 -10.85 10.85 14.55
N PRO A 310 -11.88 11.18 15.32
CA PRO A 310 -13.23 10.71 15.02
C PRO A 310 -13.71 11.32 13.68
N VAL A 311 -14.15 10.45 12.77
CA VAL A 311 -14.66 10.85 11.45
C VAL A 311 -15.88 10.04 11.09
N GLN A 312 -16.79 10.65 10.34
CA GLN A 312 -17.92 9.95 9.71
C GLN A 312 -17.53 9.58 8.27
N VAL A 313 -17.61 8.30 7.96
CA VAL A 313 -17.35 7.78 6.62
C VAL A 313 -18.67 7.30 6.01
N ASN A 314 -19.07 7.90 4.91
CA ASN A 314 -20.26 7.48 4.17
C ASN A 314 -19.89 6.31 3.24
N VAL A 315 -20.20 5.10 3.65
CA VAL A 315 -20.02 3.89 2.83
C VAL A 315 -21.24 3.71 1.95
N ASP A 316 -21.05 3.68 0.65
CA ASP A 316 -22.12 3.40 -0.28
C ASP A 316 -21.75 2.31 -1.29
N PHE A 317 -22.25 1.10 -1.07
CA PHE A 317 -22.05 -0.03 -1.98
C PHE A 317 -22.66 0.17 -3.38
N LYS A 318 -23.45 1.22 -3.60
CA LYS A 318 -24.04 1.61 -4.90
C LYS A 318 -23.14 2.55 -5.69
N GLY A 319 -22.03 3.00 -5.13
CA GLY A 319 -21.07 3.87 -5.81
C GLY A 319 -20.65 3.33 -7.18
N PRO A 320 -20.17 4.18 -8.08
CA PRO A 320 -19.78 3.77 -9.42
C PRO A 320 -18.60 2.79 -9.41
N ILE A 321 -18.57 1.87 -10.38
CA ILE A 321 -17.38 1.09 -10.71
C ILE A 321 -16.71 1.73 -11.92
N HIS A 322 -15.44 2.05 -11.78
CA HIS A 322 -14.64 2.66 -12.84
C HIS A 322 -14.00 1.61 -13.76
N CYS A 323 -13.41 2.09 -14.87
CA CYS A 323 -12.71 1.26 -15.84
C CYS A 323 -11.45 1.98 -16.33
N GLU A 324 -10.28 1.60 -15.84
CA GLU A 324 -9.02 2.27 -16.21
C GLU A 324 -8.40 1.76 -17.52
N TRP A 325 -8.79 0.56 -17.98
CA TRP A 325 -8.18 -0.05 -19.16
C TRP A 325 -8.70 0.45 -20.50
N TYR A 326 -9.56 1.46 -20.54
CA TYR A 326 -9.90 2.15 -21.77
C TYR A 326 -8.86 3.21 -22.15
N GLN A 327 -8.02 3.64 -21.21
CA GLN A 327 -7.01 4.67 -21.39
C GLN A 327 -5.60 4.09 -21.62
N ILE A 328 -4.75 4.84 -22.33
CA ILE A 328 -3.32 4.53 -22.42
C ILE A 328 -2.69 4.85 -21.04
N PRO A 329 -1.78 4.00 -20.53
CA PRO A 329 -1.12 2.87 -21.21
C PRO A 329 -1.88 1.54 -21.13
N TYR A 330 -2.89 1.44 -20.28
CA TYR A 330 -3.55 0.16 -19.94
C TYR A 330 -4.40 -0.41 -21.06
N LYS A 331 -4.79 0.41 -22.03
CA LYS A 331 -5.53 -0.03 -23.23
C LYS A 331 -4.80 -1.11 -24.04
N LEU A 332 -3.48 -1.10 -23.99
CA LEU A 332 -2.61 -2.04 -24.71
C LEU A 332 -2.26 -3.28 -23.85
N GLY A 333 -2.63 -3.28 -22.57
CA GLY A 333 -2.32 -4.35 -21.63
C GLY A 333 -3.22 -5.58 -21.78
N VAL A 334 -2.73 -6.71 -21.25
CA VAL A 334 -3.51 -7.95 -21.16
C VAL A 334 -4.54 -7.83 -20.04
N ARG A 335 -5.74 -8.34 -20.28
CA ARG A 335 -6.84 -8.42 -19.33
C ARG A 335 -7.14 -9.85 -18.96
N GLN A 336 -7.27 -10.11 -17.68
CA GLN A 336 -7.62 -11.43 -17.16
C GLN A 336 -8.54 -11.27 -15.94
N LEU A 337 -9.58 -12.12 -15.87
CA LEU A 337 -10.40 -12.16 -14.67
C LEU A 337 -9.56 -12.61 -13.47
N ARG A 338 -9.64 -11.85 -12.38
CA ARG A 338 -9.11 -12.31 -11.11
C ARG A 338 -9.93 -13.51 -10.65
N ARG A 339 -9.25 -14.61 -10.41
CA ARG A 339 -9.86 -15.77 -9.75
C ARG A 339 -9.29 -15.86 -8.35
N PRO A 340 -10.12 -15.83 -7.32
CA PRO A 340 -9.66 -16.12 -5.99
C PRO A 340 -9.17 -17.57 -5.93
N ASP A 341 -7.87 -17.77 -5.80
CA ASP A 341 -7.27 -19.12 -5.69
C ASP A 341 -7.30 -19.66 -4.25
N SER A 342 -7.91 -18.91 -3.33
CA SER A 342 -7.93 -19.27 -1.92
C SER A 342 -9.21 -20.02 -1.54
N PRO A 343 -9.11 -21.19 -0.88
CA PRO A 343 -10.27 -21.85 -0.26
C PRO A 343 -10.88 -21.01 0.89
N ASP A 344 -10.18 -19.99 1.36
CA ASP A 344 -10.57 -19.07 2.43
C ASP A 344 -11.00 -17.71 1.87
N LEU A 345 -11.76 -17.71 0.79
CA LEU A 345 -12.30 -16.49 0.21
C LEU A 345 -13.15 -15.75 1.25
N ALA A 346 -12.71 -14.55 1.59
CA ALA A 346 -13.48 -13.62 2.42
C ALA A 346 -14.00 -12.47 1.54
N ILE A 347 -15.29 -12.19 1.63
CA ILE A 347 -15.98 -11.15 0.84
C ILE A 347 -16.54 -10.12 1.83
N HIS A 348 -16.34 -8.84 1.55
CA HIS A 348 -16.93 -7.78 2.34
C HIS A 348 -18.44 -7.68 2.12
N SER A 349 -19.17 -7.35 3.18
CA SER A 349 -20.65 -7.20 3.15
C SER A 349 -21.14 -6.21 2.09
N SER A 350 -20.35 -5.18 1.76
CA SER A 350 -20.67 -4.24 0.68
C SER A 350 -20.77 -4.92 -0.69
N ALA A 351 -19.90 -5.90 -0.99
CA ALA A 351 -19.99 -6.66 -2.24
C ALA A 351 -21.23 -7.57 -2.27
N VAL A 352 -21.54 -8.21 -1.13
CA VAL A 352 -22.74 -9.04 -0.98
C VAL A 352 -24.00 -8.19 -1.17
N SER A 353 -24.07 -7.03 -0.52
CA SER A 353 -25.18 -6.09 -0.64
C SER A 353 -25.34 -5.57 -2.08
N ARG A 354 -24.22 -5.28 -2.75
CA ARG A 354 -24.21 -4.85 -4.15
C ARG A 354 -24.70 -5.95 -5.10
N MET A 355 -24.28 -7.20 -4.90
CA MET A 355 -24.78 -8.34 -5.66
C MET A 355 -26.26 -8.62 -5.46
N ALA A 356 -26.77 -8.43 -4.25
CA ALA A 356 -28.18 -8.62 -3.92
C ALA A 356 -29.06 -7.45 -4.39
N TRP A 357 -28.46 -6.31 -4.80
CA TRP A 357 -29.23 -5.14 -5.19
C TRP A 357 -30.00 -5.37 -6.49
N PRO A 358 -31.33 -5.11 -6.52
CA PRO A 358 -32.19 -5.54 -7.63
C PRO A 358 -32.19 -4.59 -8.83
N THR A 359 -31.62 -3.40 -8.70
CA THR A 359 -31.62 -2.42 -9.80
C THR A 359 -30.21 -2.23 -10.36
N PRO A 360 -30.06 -1.90 -11.66
CA PRO A 360 -28.78 -1.58 -12.26
C PRO A 360 -28.06 -0.46 -11.52
N LEU A 361 -26.74 -0.61 -11.33
CA LEU A 361 -25.86 0.33 -10.67
C LEU A 361 -24.87 0.93 -11.66
N PRO A 362 -24.33 2.14 -11.39
CA PRO A 362 -23.42 2.80 -12.31
C PRO A 362 -22.12 2.00 -12.48
N VAL A 363 -21.72 1.87 -13.74
CA VAL A 363 -20.49 1.20 -14.16
C VAL A 363 -19.97 1.85 -15.43
N GLN A 364 -18.66 1.96 -15.52
CA GLN A 364 -17.97 2.40 -16.72
C GLN A 364 -17.63 1.18 -17.58
N ASP A 365 -17.94 1.25 -18.86
CA ASP A 365 -17.65 0.14 -19.79
C ASP A 365 -16.21 0.18 -20.31
N ASN A 366 -15.84 -0.78 -21.15
CA ASN A 366 -14.50 -0.90 -21.74
C ASN A 366 -14.12 0.25 -22.70
N THR A 367 -15.03 1.18 -22.97
CA THR A 367 -14.78 2.39 -23.77
C THR A 367 -14.73 3.65 -22.92
N GLY A 368 -14.91 3.51 -21.62
CA GLY A 368 -14.98 4.62 -20.68
C GLY A 368 -16.34 5.28 -20.57
N MET A 369 -17.35 4.74 -21.24
CA MET A 369 -18.72 5.29 -21.19
C MET A 369 -19.45 4.81 -19.95
N TRP A 370 -20.14 5.74 -19.28
CA TRP A 370 -20.98 5.43 -18.15
C TRP A 370 -22.28 4.76 -18.58
N GLY A 371 -22.61 3.68 -17.90
CA GLY A 371 -23.86 2.94 -18.05
C GLY A 371 -24.38 2.47 -16.70
N ALA A 372 -25.35 1.57 -16.71
CA ALA A 372 -25.85 0.94 -15.51
C ALA A 372 -26.12 -0.56 -15.77
N GLN A 373 -25.68 -1.42 -14.85
CA GLN A 373 -25.92 -2.87 -14.94
C GLN A 373 -26.10 -3.50 -13.56
N LEU A 374 -26.73 -4.67 -13.53
CA LEU A 374 -26.77 -5.49 -12.33
C LEU A 374 -25.35 -5.97 -12.00
N TYR A 375 -24.94 -5.85 -10.74
CA TYR A 375 -23.62 -6.28 -10.33
C TYR A 375 -23.53 -7.79 -10.23
N ARG A 376 -22.85 -8.39 -11.18
CA ARG A 376 -22.68 -9.85 -11.33
C ARG A 376 -21.24 -10.17 -11.72
N PRO A 377 -20.27 -10.02 -10.79
CA PRO A 377 -18.85 -10.15 -11.10
C PRO A 377 -18.47 -11.59 -11.45
N ALA A 378 -17.97 -11.80 -12.68
CA ALA A 378 -17.58 -13.11 -13.17
C ALA A 378 -16.45 -13.76 -12.37
N SER A 379 -15.60 -12.97 -11.74
CA SER A 379 -14.47 -13.41 -10.90
C SER A 379 -14.92 -14.26 -9.70
N ILE A 380 -16.04 -13.90 -9.07
CA ILE A 380 -16.56 -14.60 -7.88
C ILE A 380 -17.80 -15.46 -8.14
N GLN A 381 -18.21 -15.57 -9.40
CA GLN A 381 -19.35 -16.44 -9.78
C GLN A 381 -19.27 -17.88 -9.22
N PRO A 382 -18.12 -18.55 -9.19
CA PRO A 382 -18.01 -19.90 -8.63
C PRO A 382 -18.29 -19.99 -7.12
N TYR A 383 -18.31 -18.87 -6.41
CA TYR A 383 -18.40 -18.79 -4.95
C TYR A 383 -19.77 -18.30 -4.47
N VAL A 384 -20.71 -18.09 -5.39
CA VAL A 384 -22.08 -17.63 -5.10
C VAL A 384 -23.10 -18.55 -5.71
N ASN A 385 -24.31 -18.59 -5.12
CA ASN A 385 -25.45 -19.33 -5.65
C ASN A 385 -26.17 -18.57 -6.80
N ALA A 386 -27.23 -19.16 -7.35
CA ALA A 386 -28.01 -18.55 -8.42
C ALA A 386 -28.66 -17.19 -8.03
N SER A 387 -28.83 -16.93 -6.75
CA SER A 387 -29.33 -15.66 -6.21
C SER A 387 -28.20 -14.68 -5.83
N TRP A 388 -26.97 -14.97 -6.23
CA TRP A 388 -25.77 -14.18 -5.95
C TRP A 388 -25.48 -14.00 -4.45
N GLN A 389 -25.86 -14.98 -3.65
CA GLN A 389 -25.50 -15.07 -2.25
C GLN A 389 -24.27 -15.97 -2.08
N PRO A 390 -23.35 -15.66 -1.16
CA PRO A 390 -22.18 -16.50 -0.89
C PRO A 390 -22.58 -17.95 -0.57
N LEU A 391 -21.81 -18.89 -1.11
CA LEU A 391 -21.96 -20.31 -0.79
C LEU A 391 -21.55 -20.58 0.68
N ASN A 392 -22.03 -21.71 1.22
CA ASN A 392 -21.62 -22.15 2.57
C ASN A 392 -20.08 -22.31 2.62
N GLY A 393 -19.48 -21.76 3.66
CA GLY A 393 -18.03 -21.75 3.85
C GLY A 393 -17.33 -20.50 3.36
N ILE A 394 -18.01 -19.63 2.59
CA ILE A 394 -17.48 -18.30 2.24
C ILE A 394 -17.68 -17.36 3.41
N VAL A 395 -16.57 -16.80 3.90
CA VAL A 395 -16.59 -15.85 5.02
C VAL A 395 -17.08 -14.49 4.54
N THR A 396 -18.06 -13.92 5.23
CA THR A 396 -18.52 -12.55 4.98
C THR A 396 -18.09 -11.66 6.15
N HIS A 397 -17.36 -10.61 5.84
CA HIS A 397 -16.95 -9.60 6.83
C HIS A 397 -17.88 -8.38 6.77
N PRO A 398 -18.20 -7.78 7.93
CA PRO A 398 -19.02 -6.57 8.02
C PRO A 398 -18.31 -5.32 7.50
#